data_0748db10ce0a3c5b15ac48d1e9a548fa
#
_entry.id   0748db10ce0a3c5b15ac48d1e9a548fa
#
_cell.length_a   1.000
_cell.length_b   1.000
_cell.length_c   1.000
_cell.angle_alpha   90.00
_cell.angle_beta   90.00
_cell.angle_gamma   90.00
#
_symmetry.space_group_name_H-M   'P 1'
#
loop_
_entity.id
_entity.type
_entity.pdbx_description
1 polymer ?
#
loop_
_entity_poly.entity_id
_entity_poly.type
_entity_poly.pdbx_seq_one_letter_code
_entity_poly.pdbx_strand_id
1 'polypeptide(L)'
;DAHVHFREPGLTHKADMATESRAAARGGITSVMDMPNCNPQTTTIETLEAKFADAAKRCLVNHSFYLGATADNIEEIRSIDPTRVCGLKVFMGSSTGNMLVAEEERLEAIFRESPTLIALHCEDQDIIAANTAKYKSETGCDDPDVKYHPLVRSEEACYQSTAKAVELAKRTGAHIHILHISTARELELLTAGNIADKQITAEVCLPHLYYTDADYATYGTRIKCNPAVKSAKDRDALREALH
;
A
#
# COMPACT_ATOMS: atom_id res chain seq x y z
N ASP A 1 -2.97 7.05 12.08
CA ASP A 1 -3.10 6.17 10.94
C ASP A 1 -1.88 6.34 10.02
N ALA A 2 -1.13 5.26 9.80
CA ALA A 2 0.09 5.30 9.00
C ALA A 2 -0.15 5.10 7.50
N HIS A 3 -1.42 4.93 7.07
CA HIS A 3 -1.76 4.64 5.69
C HIS A 3 -3.10 5.25 5.31
N VAL A 4 -3.08 6.49 4.82
CA VAL A 4 -4.27 7.15 4.31
C VAL A 4 -4.09 7.62 2.87
N HIS A 5 -5.19 7.81 2.16
CA HIS A 5 -5.24 8.36 0.82
C HIS A 5 -6.20 9.55 0.79
N PHE A 6 -5.72 10.73 1.14
CA PHE A 6 -6.53 11.96 1.12
C PHE A 6 -6.76 12.51 -0.29
N ARG A 7 -6.10 11.90 -1.30
CA ARG A 7 -6.36 12.12 -2.73
C ARG A 7 -6.03 13.52 -3.25
N GLU A 8 -5.45 14.35 -2.46
CA GLU A 8 -5.05 15.70 -2.82
C GLU A 8 -3.51 15.78 -2.96
N PRO A 9 -3.04 16.50 -4.00
CA PRO A 9 -3.78 17.28 -5.00
C PRO A 9 -4.46 16.42 -6.08
N GLY A 10 -5.39 17.05 -6.83
CA GLY A 10 -5.89 16.66 -8.14
C GLY A 10 -6.94 15.55 -8.20
N LEU A 11 -7.20 14.80 -7.13
CA LEU A 11 -8.24 13.77 -7.07
C LEU A 11 -9.35 14.11 -6.08
N THR A 12 -9.61 15.39 -5.88
CA THR A 12 -10.52 15.93 -4.86
C THR A 12 -12.00 15.58 -5.07
N HIS A 13 -12.36 15.05 -6.24
CA HIS A 13 -13.66 14.43 -6.47
C HIS A 13 -13.89 13.15 -5.62
N LYS A 14 -12.80 12.57 -5.08
CA LYS A 14 -12.86 11.39 -4.18
C LYS A 14 -12.81 11.80 -2.72
N ALA A 15 -11.86 12.67 -2.38
CA ALA A 15 -11.60 13.15 -1.03
C ALA A 15 -10.65 14.34 -1.08
N ASP A 16 -10.62 15.17 -0.04
CA ASP A 16 -9.67 16.26 0.13
C ASP A 16 -9.10 16.29 1.56
N MET A 17 -8.00 16.99 1.73
CA MET A 17 -7.26 17.04 2.99
C MET A 17 -8.06 17.66 4.13
N ALA A 18 -8.89 18.68 3.84
CA ALA A 18 -9.66 19.36 4.87
C ALA A 18 -10.82 18.48 5.39
N THR A 19 -11.53 17.79 4.50
CA THR A 19 -12.64 16.89 4.87
C THR A 19 -12.14 15.63 5.54
N GLU A 20 -11.12 15.00 4.98
CA GLU A 20 -10.62 13.72 5.49
C GLU A 20 -9.86 13.87 6.82
N SER A 21 -9.12 14.97 7.03
CA SER A 21 -8.49 15.21 8.33
C SER A 21 -9.52 15.48 9.44
N ARG A 22 -10.68 16.08 9.12
CA ARG A 22 -11.81 16.20 10.05
C ARG A 22 -12.45 14.85 10.34
N ALA A 23 -12.60 14.00 9.32
CA ALA A 23 -13.10 12.63 9.48
C ALA A 23 -12.15 11.80 10.36
N ALA A 24 -10.84 11.92 10.15
CA ALA A 24 -9.81 11.30 10.99
C ALA A 24 -9.94 11.74 12.45
N ALA A 25 -9.98 13.06 12.71
CA ALA A 25 -10.17 13.61 14.06
C ALA A 25 -11.48 13.13 14.71
N ARG A 26 -12.59 13.09 13.94
CA ARG A 26 -13.89 12.58 14.40
C ARG A 26 -13.81 11.10 14.80
N GLY A 27 -12.97 10.32 14.12
CA GLY A 27 -12.70 8.90 14.43
C GLY A 27 -11.66 8.68 15.53
N GLY A 28 -11.11 9.75 16.14
CA GLY A 28 -10.07 9.66 17.17
C GLY A 28 -8.64 9.54 16.64
N ILE A 29 -8.43 9.74 15.34
CA ILE A 29 -7.11 9.74 14.70
C ILE A 29 -6.52 11.15 14.79
N THR A 30 -5.38 11.28 15.47
CA THR A 30 -4.70 12.56 15.72
C THR A 30 -3.48 12.80 14.84
N SER A 31 -3.04 11.78 14.12
CA SER A 31 -1.89 11.84 13.23
C SER A 31 -2.11 10.93 12.01
N VAL A 32 -1.73 11.40 10.83
CA VAL A 32 -1.88 10.66 9.57
C VAL A 32 -0.59 10.70 8.75
N MET A 33 -0.39 9.64 7.95
CA MET A 33 0.67 9.56 6.94
C MET A 33 0.02 9.29 5.58
N ASP A 34 0.06 10.29 4.69
CA ASP A 34 -0.69 10.24 3.43
C ASP A 34 0.17 9.80 2.25
N MET A 35 -0.41 8.95 1.42
CA MET A 35 0.23 8.29 0.29
C MET A 35 0.45 9.22 -0.90
N PRO A 36 1.46 8.94 -1.78
CA PRO A 36 1.89 9.83 -2.85
C PRO A 36 1.07 9.75 -4.13
N ASN A 37 0.15 8.79 -4.27
CA ASN A 37 -0.61 8.54 -5.51
C ASN A 37 -1.81 9.49 -5.68
N CYS A 38 -1.52 10.75 -5.82
CA CYS A 38 -2.40 11.87 -6.15
C CYS A 38 -2.10 12.39 -7.59
N ASN A 39 -2.56 13.58 -7.96
CA ASN A 39 -2.31 14.17 -9.28
C ASN A 39 -2.02 15.68 -9.18
N PRO A 40 -0.77 16.15 -9.43
CA PRO A 40 0.41 15.33 -9.75
C PRO A 40 0.79 14.39 -8.61
N GLN A 41 1.49 13.29 -8.94
CA GLN A 41 2.02 12.34 -7.95
C GLN A 41 3.12 13.02 -7.13
N THR A 42 3.24 12.65 -5.85
CA THR A 42 4.28 13.17 -4.95
C THR A 42 5.56 12.32 -5.13
N THR A 43 6.28 12.55 -6.22
CA THR A 43 7.47 11.77 -6.62
C THR A 43 8.76 12.60 -6.72
N THR A 44 8.68 13.89 -6.42
CA THR A 44 9.83 14.80 -6.32
C THR A 44 9.81 15.54 -5.01
N ILE A 45 10.96 16.04 -4.56
CA ILE A 45 11.05 16.88 -3.36
C ILE A 45 10.21 18.15 -3.53
N GLU A 46 10.16 18.73 -4.73
CA GLU A 46 9.34 19.90 -5.03
C GLU A 46 7.82 19.61 -4.78
N THR A 47 7.29 18.52 -5.32
CA THR A 47 5.88 18.14 -5.12
C THR A 47 5.58 17.78 -3.67
N LEU A 48 6.54 17.19 -2.96
CA LEU A 48 6.44 16.88 -1.54
C LEU A 48 6.36 18.16 -0.69
N GLU A 49 7.24 19.15 -0.92
CA GLU A 49 7.23 20.44 -0.22
C GLU A 49 5.94 21.24 -0.49
N ALA A 50 5.47 21.22 -1.74
CA ALA A 50 4.19 21.83 -2.09
C ALA A 50 3.02 21.20 -1.31
N LYS A 51 3.03 19.88 -1.15
CA LYS A 51 2.02 19.14 -0.37
C LYS A 51 2.09 19.48 1.12
N PHE A 52 3.27 19.59 1.72
CA PHE A 52 3.46 20.07 3.09
C PHE A 52 2.93 21.50 3.27
N ALA A 53 3.24 22.41 2.35
CA ALA A 53 2.78 23.80 2.41
C ALA A 53 1.27 23.95 2.31
N ASP A 54 0.60 23.09 1.54
CA ASP A 54 -0.86 23.06 1.46
C ASP A 54 -1.49 22.44 2.72
N ALA A 55 -0.94 21.34 3.20
CA ALA A 55 -1.39 20.67 4.41
C ALA A 55 -1.32 21.55 5.65
N ALA A 56 -0.27 22.35 5.78
CA ALA A 56 -0.11 23.30 6.88
C ALA A 56 -1.29 24.30 7.00
N LYS A 57 -2.04 24.54 5.92
CA LYS A 57 -3.19 25.45 5.89
C LYS A 57 -4.52 24.75 6.12
N ARG A 58 -4.61 23.46 5.83
CA ARG A 58 -5.90 22.78 5.66
C ARG A 58 -6.05 21.48 6.46
N CYS A 59 -4.96 20.80 6.81
CA CYS A 59 -5.03 19.57 7.58
C CYS A 59 -5.27 19.87 9.07
N LEU A 60 -6.29 19.27 9.65
CA LEU A 60 -6.66 19.49 11.05
C LEU A 60 -5.81 18.65 12.03
N VAL A 61 -5.26 17.54 11.58
CA VAL A 61 -4.46 16.59 12.40
C VAL A 61 -2.98 16.70 12.06
N ASN A 62 -2.11 16.13 12.92
CA ASN A 62 -0.71 15.99 12.58
C ASN A 62 -0.54 15.17 11.30
N HIS A 63 0.40 15.56 10.46
CA HIS A 63 0.55 14.92 9.16
C HIS A 63 2.00 14.79 8.73
N SER A 64 2.27 13.73 8.00
CA SER A 64 3.46 13.55 7.18
C SER A 64 3.07 12.87 5.86
N PHE A 65 3.98 12.85 4.91
CA PHE A 65 3.74 12.35 3.56
C PHE A 65 4.82 11.35 3.16
N TYR A 66 4.41 10.34 2.38
CA TYR A 66 5.35 9.48 1.69
C TYR A 66 5.80 10.12 0.39
N LEU A 67 7.10 10.03 0.09
CA LEU A 67 7.58 10.22 -1.27
C LEU A 67 7.30 8.93 -2.06
N GLY A 68 6.84 9.05 -3.29
CA GLY A 68 6.63 7.91 -4.18
C GLY A 68 7.87 7.57 -4.98
N ALA A 69 8.25 6.29 -5.00
CA ALA A 69 9.28 5.79 -5.89
C ALA A 69 8.73 5.62 -7.32
N THR A 70 9.59 5.89 -8.29
CA THR A 70 9.42 5.55 -9.70
C THR A 70 10.68 4.83 -10.20
N ALA A 71 10.64 4.31 -11.44
CA ALA A 71 11.81 3.69 -12.04
C ALA A 71 13.01 4.68 -12.20
N ASP A 72 12.75 5.98 -12.20
CA ASP A 72 13.73 7.00 -12.64
C ASP A 72 14.01 8.11 -11.64
N ASN A 73 13.45 8.07 -10.40
CA ASN A 73 13.61 9.17 -9.43
C ASN A 73 14.57 8.86 -8.27
N ILE A 74 15.62 8.08 -8.51
CA ILE A 74 16.59 7.66 -7.46
C ILE A 74 17.28 8.88 -6.79
N GLU A 75 17.54 9.95 -7.51
CA GLU A 75 18.16 11.16 -6.94
C GLU A 75 17.22 11.90 -5.98
N GLU A 76 15.92 11.90 -6.26
CA GLU A 76 14.90 12.41 -5.35
C GLU A 76 14.83 11.56 -4.07
N ILE A 77 14.93 10.23 -4.23
CA ILE A 77 14.94 9.29 -3.10
C ILE A 77 16.16 9.55 -2.18
N ARG A 78 17.35 9.73 -2.75
CA ARG A 78 18.58 10.07 -2.00
C ARG A 78 18.46 11.39 -1.25
N SER A 79 17.66 12.32 -1.78
CA SER A 79 17.46 13.67 -1.24
C SER A 79 16.40 13.75 -0.13
N ILE A 80 15.77 12.62 0.25
CA ILE A 80 14.79 12.58 1.33
C ILE A 80 15.45 12.99 2.66
N ASP A 81 14.84 13.94 3.37
CA ASP A 81 15.13 14.21 4.78
C ASP A 81 14.29 13.25 5.67
N PRO A 82 14.91 12.21 6.27
CA PRO A 82 14.19 11.20 7.06
C PRO A 82 13.63 11.76 8.37
N THR A 83 13.96 12.99 8.76
CA THR A 83 13.39 13.64 9.96
C THR A 83 12.02 14.28 9.67
N ARG A 84 11.66 14.48 8.40
CA ARG A 84 10.43 15.14 7.97
C ARG A 84 9.47 14.22 7.24
N VAL A 85 10.00 13.27 6.48
CA VAL A 85 9.24 12.37 5.60
C VAL A 85 9.01 11.05 6.32
N CYS A 86 7.77 10.60 6.39
CA CYS A 86 7.43 9.38 7.12
C CYS A 86 7.93 8.09 6.44
N GLY A 87 8.24 8.12 5.15
CA GLY A 87 8.76 6.98 4.43
C GLY A 87 8.76 7.16 2.91
N LEU A 88 9.32 6.18 2.24
CA LEU A 88 9.28 6.02 0.79
C LEU A 88 8.19 5.01 0.43
N LYS A 89 7.27 5.35 -0.47
CA LYS A 89 6.25 4.42 -0.97
C LYS A 89 6.68 3.77 -2.28
N VAL A 90 6.68 2.44 -2.31
CA VAL A 90 6.96 1.65 -3.52
C VAL A 90 5.77 0.77 -3.87
N PHE A 91 5.39 0.74 -5.14
CA PHE A 91 4.43 -0.19 -5.70
C PHE A 91 5.19 -1.28 -6.48
N MET A 92 5.25 -2.48 -5.93
CA MET A 92 5.85 -3.66 -6.58
C MET A 92 4.90 -4.35 -7.55
N GLY A 93 3.66 -3.91 -7.62
CA GLY A 93 2.60 -4.33 -8.54
C GLY A 93 1.43 -3.38 -8.49
N SER A 94 0.61 -3.37 -9.54
CA SER A 94 -0.67 -2.66 -9.64
C SER A 94 -0.66 -1.22 -9.10
N SER A 95 -0.08 -0.30 -9.86
CA SER A 95 -0.08 1.12 -9.56
C SER A 95 -0.78 1.95 -10.62
N THR A 96 -1.07 3.21 -10.30
CA THR A 96 -1.54 4.24 -11.22
C THR A 96 -0.37 5.11 -11.71
N GLY A 97 -0.37 5.46 -12.98
CA GLY A 97 0.69 6.28 -13.58
C GLY A 97 2.03 5.52 -13.67
N ASN A 98 3.13 6.22 -13.42
CA ASN A 98 4.50 5.71 -13.55
C ASN A 98 5.13 5.22 -12.24
N MET A 99 4.33 5.00 -11.18
CA MET A 99 4.84 4.57 -9.87
C MET A 99 5.05 3.06 -9.73
N LEU A 100 4.76 2.27 -10.76
CA LEU A 100 5.08 0.84 -10.76
C LEU A 100 6.58 0.65 -10.93
N VAL A 101 7.20 -0.06 -10.00
CA VAL A 101 8.59 -0.50 -10.09
C VAL A 101 8.61 -2.03 -10.10
N ALA A 102 8.75 -2.62 -11.28
CA ALA A 102 8.73 -4.07 -11.46
C ALA A 102 10.13 -4.68 -11.68
N GLU A 103 11.05 -3.90 -12.24
CA GLU A 103 12.42 -4.34 -12.55
C GLU A 103 13.23 -4.57 -11.26
N GLU A 104 13.81 -5.76 -11.13
CA GLU A 104 14.53 -6.15 -9.92
C GLU A 104 15.74 -5.26 -9.62
N GLU A 105 16.50 -4.89 -10.64
CA GLU A 105 17.66 -3.99 -10.49
C GLU A 105 17.26 -2.62 -9.95
N ARG A 106 16.12 -2.08 -10.42
CA ARG A 106 15.58 -0.80 -9.94
C ARG A 106 15.10 -0.91 -8.49
N LEU A 107 14.39 -1.99 -8.16
CA LEU A 107 13.97 -2.26 -6.79
C LEU A 107 15.18 -2.38 -5.86
N GLU A 108 16.21 -3.14 -6.26
CA GLU A 108 17.41 -3.29 -5.44
C GLU A 108 18.13 -1.94 -5.21
N ALA A 109 18.24 -1.11 -6.25
CA ALA A 109 18.80 0.24 -6.11
C ALA A 109 18.00 1.08 -5.11
N ILE A 110 16.66 1.09 -5.22
CA ILE A 110 15.77 1.81 -4.30
C ILE A 110 15.93 1.31 -2.86
N PHE A 111 16.00 0.00 -2.66
CA PHE A 111 16.16 -0.59 -1.32
C PHE A 111 17.51 -0.26 -0.70
N ARG A 112 18.59 -0.16 -1.49
CA ARG A 112 19.92 0.20 -1.00
C ARG A 112 20.07 1.69 -0.70
N GLU A 113 19.41 2.53 -1.48
CA GLU A 113 19.63 3.98 -1.48
C GLU A 113 18.62 4.76 -0.63
N SER A 114 17.52 4.13 -0.22
CA SER A 114 16.51 4.82 0.59
C SER A 114 17.06 5.16 1.98
N PRO A 115 17.08 6.44 2.37
CA PRO A 115 17.52 6.85 3.71
C PRO A 115 16.43 6.66 4.78
N THR A 116 15.26 6.14 4.42
CA THR A 116 14.09 6.02 5.29
C THR A 116 13.36 4.70 5.08
N LEU A 117 12.37 4.42 5.95
CA LEU A 117 11.49 3.25 5.84
C LEU A 117 10.84 3.16 4.46
N ILE A 118 10.83 1.97 3.86
CA ILE A 118 10.19 1.69 2.58
C ILE A 118 8.84 1.01 2.82
N ALA A 119 7.74 1.70 2.51
CA ALA A 119 6.39 1.18 2.59
C ALA A 119 5.97 0.56 1.24
N LEU A 120 5.60 -0.72 1.25
CA LEU A 120 5.46 -1.55 0.05
C LEU A 120 4.02 -1.99 -0.18
N HIS A 121 3.49 -1.74 -1.39
CA HIS A 121 2.33 -2.45 -1.90
C HIS A 121 2.80 -3.70 -2.63
N CYS A 122 2.45 -4.88 -2.10
CA CYS A 122 2.94 -6.17 -2.57
C CYS A 122 1.83 -7.00 -3.21
N GLU A 123 1.68 -6.89 -4.52
CA GLU A 123 0.85 -7.78 -5.35
C GLU A 123 1.58 -8.04 -6.67
N ASP A 124 1.71 -9.31 -7.06
CA ASP A 124 2.39 -9.69 -8.30
C ASP A 124 1.52 -9.37 -9.51
N GLN A 125 2.01 -8.49 -10.39
CA GLN A 125 1.27 -7.99 -11.53
C GLN A 125 1.04 -9.06 -12.61
N ASP A 126 1.99 -9.97 -12.80
CA ASP A 126 1.90 -11.00 -13.83
C ASP A 126 0.85 -12.05 -13.44
N ILE A 127 0.82 -12.43 -12.15
CA ILE A 127 -0.22 -13.32 -11.62
C ILE A 127 -1.60 -12.66 -11.72
N ILE A 128 -1.73 -11.38 -11.38
CA ILE A 128 -2.99 -10.62 -11.52
C ILE A 128 -3.43 -10.57 -12.98
N ALA A 129 -2.52 -10.29 -13.90
CA ALA A 129 -2.81 -10.23 -15.34
C ALA A 129 -3.30 -11.59 -15.87
N ALA A 130 -2.59 -12.67 -15.53
CA ALA A 130 -2.95 -14.03 -15.90
C ALA A 130 -4.34 -14.43 -15.35
N ASN A 131 -4.59 -14.15 -14.06
CA ASN A 131 -5.89 -14.39 -13.44
C ASN A 131 -7.00 -13.55 -14.07
N THR A 132 -6.73 -12.29 -14.41
CA THR A 132 -7.69 -11.42 -15.09
C THR A 132 -8.08 -12.01 -16.45
N ALA A 133 -7.11 -12.42 -17.24
CA ALA A 133 -7.35 -13.05 -18.54
C ALA A 133 -8.16 -14.36 -18.42
N LYS A 134 -7.79 -15.18 -17.43
CA LYS A 134 -8.52 -16.43 -17.11
C LYS A 134 -9.98 -16.17 -16.83
N TYR A 135 -10.31 -15.31 -15.88
CA TYR A 135 -11.70 -15.09 -15.46
C TYR A 135 -12.54 -14.32 -16.50
N LYS A 136 -11.92 -13.44 -17.30
CA LYS A 136 -12.58 -12.87 -18.49
C LYS A 136 -12.98 -13.96 -19.49
N SER A 137 -12.08 -14.91 -19.77
CA SER A 137 -12.35 -16.03 -20.67
C SER A 137 -13.41 -16.96 -20.11
N GLU A 138 -13.33 -17.34 -18.84
CA GLU A 138 -14.29 -18.26 -18.19
C GLU A 138 -15.71 -17.69 -18.12
N THR A 139 -15.83 -16.39 -17.88
CA THR A 139 -17.13 -15.71 -17.75
C THR A 139 -17.69 -15.20 -19.07
N GLY A 140 -16.85 -15.11 -20.11
CA GLY A 140 -17.20 -14.44 -21.37
C GLY A 140 -17.49 -12.94 -21.21
N CYS A 141 -16.97 -12.30 -20.15
CA CYS A 141 -17.24 -10.91 -19.80
C CYS A 141 -15.93 -10.15 -19.59
N ASP A 142 -15.82 -8.95 -20.18
CA ASP A 142 -14.64 -8.10 -20.02
C ASP A 142 -14.52 -7.46 -18.63
N ASP A 143 -15.63 -7.35 -17.90
CA ASP A 143 -15.69 -6.88 -16.52
C ASP A 143 -16.43 -7.91 -15.65
N PRO A 144 -15.77 -9.00 -15.23
CA PRO A 144 -16.36 -10.03 -14.41
C PRO A 144 -16.93 -9.49 -13.09
N ASP A 145 -17.98 -10.15 -12.58
CA ASP A 145 -18.59 -9.83 -11.29
C ASP A 145 -17.54 -9.67 -10.19
N VAL A 146 -17.79 -8.75 -9.26
CA VAL A 146 -16.86 -8.41 -8.16
C VAL A 146 -16.48 -9.61 -7.28
N LYS A 147 -17.28 -10.68 -7.23
CA LYS A 147 -16.94 -11.92 -6.52
C LYS A 147 -15.65 -12.58 -7.04
N TYR A 148 -15.23 -12.28 -8.27
CA TYR A 148 -13.98 -12.75 -8.85
C TYR A 148 -12.77 -11.91 -8.40
N HIS A 149 -12.99 -10.75 -7.76
CA HIS A 149 -11.91 -9.87 -7.32
C HIS A 149 -10.85 -10.55 -6.44
N PRO A 150 -11.22 -11.35 -5.40
CA PRO A 150 -10.24 -12.09 -4.59
C PRO A 150 -9.56 -13.24 -5.34
N LEU A 151 -10.14 -13.72 -6.42
CA LEU A 151 -9.53 -14.75 -7.27
C LEU A 151 -8.54 -14.14 -8.27
N VAL A 152 -8.83 -12.94 -8.75
CA VAL A 152 -7.93 -12.16 -9.62
C VAL A 152 -6.74 -11.66 -8.79
N ARG A 153 -6.99 -10.98 -7.68
CA ARG A 153 -5.98 -10.52 -6.71
C ARG A 153 -5.81 -11.58 -5.63
N SER A 154 -5.24 -12.70 -6.04
CA SER A 154 -5.20 -13.96 -5.28
C SER A 154 -4.22 -13.92 -4.10
N GLU A 155 -4.35 -14.89 -3.21
CA GLU A 155 -3.37 -15.16 -2.15
C GLU A 155 -1.96 -15.30 -2.74
N GLU A 156 -1.83 -16.05 -3.86
CA GLU A 156 -0.55 -16.27 -4.52
C GLU A 156 0.09 -14.95 -5.01
N ALA A 157 -0.70 -14.03 -5.58
CA ALA A 157 -0.20 -12.74 -6.02
C ALA A 157 0.36 -11.91 -4.87
N CYS A 158 -0.29 -11.91 -3.70
CA CYS A 158 0.18 -11.23 -2.50
C CYS A 158 1.44 -11.91 -1.95
N TYR A 159 1.41 -13.24 -1.80
CA TYR A 159 2.51 -13.99 -1.22
C TYR A 159 3.81 -13.87 -2.02
N GLN A 160 3.75 -14.04 -3.34
CA GLN A 160 4.95 -13.99 -4.19
C GLN A 160 5.61 -12.60 -4.15
N SER A 161 4.82 -11.55 -4.22
CA SER A 161 5.34 -10.18 -4.13
C SER A 161 5.89 -9.86 -2.74
N THR A 162 5.20 -10.27 -1.67
CA THR A 162 5.67 -10.09 -0.29
C THR A 162 6.95 -10.89 -0.02
N ALA A 163 7.04 -12.13 -0.49
CA ALA A 163 8.23 -12.96 -0.35
C ALA A 163 9.45 -12.32 -1.04
N LYS A 164 9.27 -11.82 -2.27
CA LYS A 164 10.30 -11.07 -3.00
C LYS A 164 10.75 -9.82 -2.23
N ALA A 165 9.83 -9.07 -1.66
CA ALA A 165 10.14 -7.89 -0.86
C ALA A 165 10.96 -8.23 0.39
N VAL A 166 10.57 -9.29 1.11
CA VAL A 166 11.28 -9.79 2.31
C VAL A 166 12.68 -10.27 1.97
N GLU A 167 12.84 -11.01 0.88
CA GLU A 167 14.16 -11.45 0.41
C GLU A 167 15.06 -10.27 0.06
N LEU A 168 14.53 -9.31 -0.69
CA LEU A 168 15.25 -8.11 -1.09
C LEU A 168 15.67 -7.26 0.12
N ALA A 169 14.78 -7.09 1.10
CA ALA A 169 15.10 -6.39 2.34
C ALA A 169 16.25 -7.07 3.12
N LYS A 170 16.21 -8.39 3.26
CA LYS A 170 17.28 -9.17 3.91
C LYS A 170 18.62 -9.03 3.18
N ARG A 171 18.60 -9.03 1.85
CA ARG A 171 19.80 -8.92 0.99
C ARG A 171 20.43 -7.52 1.03
N THR A 172 19.61 -6.48 1.12
CA THR A 172 20.05 -5.09 1.05
C THR A 172 20.24 -4.42 2.42
N GLY A 173 19.66 -4.97 3.48
CA GLY A 173 19.62 -4.35 4.80
C GLY A 173 18.53 -3.27 4.95
N ALA A 174 17.68 -3.07 3.94
CA ALA A 174 16.62 -2.05 3.98
C ALA A 174 15.59 -2.32 5.07
N HIS A 175 15.12 -1.26 5.73
CA HIS A 175 13.96 -1.32 6.61
C HIS A 175 12.67 -1.20 5.78
N ILE A 176 11.81 -2.20 5.85
CA ILE A 176 10.58 -2.23 5.07
C ILE A 176 9.32 -2.38 5.94
N HIS A 177 8.23 -1.85 5.44
CA HIS A 177 6.89 -2.01 5.98
C HIS A 177 5.96 -2.53 4.88
N ILE A 178 5.45 -3.75 5.04
CA ILE A 178 4.48 -4.35 4.13
C ILE A 178 3.11 -3.78 4.45
N LEU A 179 2.55 -3.02 3.52
CA LEU A 179 1.24 -2.40 3.69
C LEU A 179 0.13 -3.44 3.53
N HIS A 180 -0.96 -3.26 4.28
CA HIS A 180 -2.25 -3.94 4.10
C HIS A 180 -2.14 -5.44 3.74
N ILE A 181 -1.36 -6.24 4.49
CA ILE A 181 -1.36 -7.70 4.29
C ILE A 181 -2.80 -8.23 4.37
N SER A 182 -3.11 -9.22 3.56
CA SER A 182 -4.48 -9.67 3.35
C SER A 182 -4.67 -11.19 3.43
N THR A 183 -3.59 -11.94 3.69
CA THR A 183 -3.61 -13.41 3.69
C THR A 183 -2.91 -14.00 4.92
N ALA A 184 -3.37 -15.18 5.35
CA ALA A 184 -2.71 -15.97 6.40
C ALA A 184 -1.29 -16.37 5.99
N ARG A 185 -1.09 -16.65 4.71
CA ARG A 185 0.18 -17.12 4.17
C ARG A 185 1.28 -16.05 4.22
N GLU A 186 0.93 -14.78 4.05
CA GLU A 186 1.90 -13.68 4.20
C GLU A 186 2.48 -13.59 5.62
N LEU A 187 1.71 -13.98 6.65
CA LEU A 187 2.19 -14.01 8.05
C LEU A 187 3.37 -14.96 8.25
N GLU A 188 3.50 -16.02 7.44
CA GLU A 188 4.61 -16.98 7.50
C GLU A 188 5.98 -16.35 7.16
N LEU A 189 5.95 -15.20 6.46
CA LEU A 189 7.14 -14.44 6.07
C LEU A 189 7.62 -13.47 7.16
N LEU A 190 6.81 -13.27 8.20
CA LEU A 190 7.04 -12.33 9.29
C LEU A 190 7.46 -13.07 10.56
N THR A 191 8.20 -12.39 11.42
CA THR A 191 8.63 -12.95 12.71
C THR A 191 8.08 -12.10 13.87
N ALA A 192 7.66 -12.74 14.96
CA ALA A 192 7.30 -12.04 16.19
C ALA A 192 8.52 -11.33 16.80
N GLY A 193 8.30 -10.31 17.61
CA GLY A 193 9.35 -9.57 18.30
C GLY A 193 9.02 -8.10 18.53
N ASN A 194 9.86 -7.40 19.27
CA ASN A 194 9.70 -5.99 19.54
C ASN A 194 9.79 -5.19 18.22
N ILE A 195 8.80 -4.35 17.95
CA ILE A 195 8.70 -3.57 16.71
C ILE A 195 9.90 -2.64 16.50
N ALA A 196 10.49 -2.12 17.58
CA ALA A 196 11.65 -1.23 17.50
C ALA A 196 12.92 -1.90 16.96
N ASP A 197 13.01 -3.24 17.06
CA ASP A 197 14.18 -4.01 16.65
C ASP A 197 13.97 -4.69 15.28
N LYS A 198 12.81 -4.48 14.66
CA LYS A 198 12.46 -5.17 13.40
C LYS A 198 12.93 -4.41 12.17
N GLN A 199 13.59 -5.13 11.28
CA GLN A 199 13.88 -4.69 9.92
C GLN A 199 12.62 -4.74 9.02
N ILE A 200 11.74 -5.71 9.27
CA ILE A 200 10.54 -5.96 8.47
C ILE A 200 9.33 -5.89 9.38
N THR A 201 8.43 -4.98 9.07
CA THR A 201 7.14 -4.80 9.73
C THR A 201 5.99 -4.92 8.72
N ALA A 202 4.77 -5.08 9.19
CA ALA A 202 3.59 -5.11 8.35
C ALA A 202 2.40 -4.45 9.04
N GLU A 203 1.40 -4.08 8.27
CA GLU A 203 0.11 -3.60 8.74
C GLU A 203 -1.04 -4.39 8.12
N VAL A 204 -2.20 -4.32 8.74
CA VAL A 204 -3.46 -4.83 8.20
C VAL A 204 -4.51 -3.72 8.22
N CYS A 205 -5.32 -3.62 7.16
CA CYS A 205 -6.41 -2.66 7.09
C CYS A 205 -7.72 -3.25 7.62
N LEU A 206 -8.57 -2.38 8.18
CA LEU A 206 -9.87 -2.77 8.75
C LEU A 206 -10.74 -3.65 7.82
N PRO A 207 -10.84 -3.43 6.51
CA PRO A 207 -11.60 -4.32 5.64
C PRO A 207 -11.16 -5.78 5.71
N HIS A 208 -9.86 -6.04 5.81
CA HIS A 208 -9.29 -7.40 5.90
C HIS A 208 -9.51 -8.06 7.27
N LEU A 209 -9.76 -7.25 8.31
CA LEU A 209 -10.11 -7.74 9.65
C LEU A 209 -11.61 -7.96 9.83
N TYR A 210 -12.45 -7.39 8.96
CA TYR A 210 -13.90 -7.41 9.14
C TYR A 210 -14.62 -8.29 8.13
N TYR A 211 -14.37 -8.09 6.83
CA TYR A 211 -15.04 -8.78 5.75
C TYR A 211 -14.34 -10.07 5.32
N THR A 212 -15.09 -10.88 4.59
CA THR A 212 -14.62 -12.09 3.90
C THR A 212 -15.07 -12.06 2.44
N ASP A 213 -14.56 -12.97 1.63
CA ASP A 213 -14.96 -13.13 0.23
C ASP A 213 -16.46 -13.44 0.05
N ALA A 214 -17.10 -14.07 1.05
CA ALA A 214 -18.54 -14.29 1.05
C ALA A 214 -19.35 -12.99 1.10
N ASP A 215 -18.80 -11.93 1.67
CA ASP A 215 -19.45 -10.64 1.85
C ASP A 215 -19.61 -9.85 0.54
N TYR A 216 -18.88 -10.22 -0.53
CA TYR A 216 -19.09 -9.63 -1.86
C TYR A 216 -20.52 -9.85 -2.37
N ALA A 217 -21.18 -10.96 -1.98
CA ALA A 217 -22.57 -11.22 -2.33
C ALA A 217 -23.55 -10.17 -1.77
N THR A 218 -23.24 -9.59 -0.60
CA THR A 218 -24.08 -8.61 0.10
C THR A 218 -23.68 -7.17 -0.22
N TYR A 219 -22.37 -6.89 -0.20
CA TYR A 219 -21.86 -5.53 -0.26
C TYR A 219 -21.35 -5.12 -1.65
N GLY A 220 -21.13 -6.09 -2.55
CA GLY A 220 -20.68 -5.84 -3.91
C GLY A 220 -19.37 -5.03 -3.95
N THR A 221 -19.32 -4.04 -4.82
CA THR A 221 -18.15 -3.17 -5.01
C THR A 221 -17.84 -2.26 -3.82
N ARG A 222 -18.74 -2.13 -2.85
CA ARG A 222 -18.51 -1.29 -1.65
C ARG A 222 -17.39 -1.80 -0.76
N ILE A 223 -17.04 -3.08 -0.84
CA ILE A 223 -15.91 -3.67 -0.11
C ILE A 223 -14.72 -3.98 -1.02
N LYS A 224 -14.76 -3.53 -2.27
CA LYS A 224 -13.65 -3.72 -3.22
C LYS A 224 -12.46 -2.86 -2.83
N CYS A 225 -11.37 -3.49 -2.42
CA CYS A 225 -10.09 -2.87 -2.12
C CYS A 225 -8.92 -3.66 -2.73
N ASN A 226 -7.74 -3.10 -2.70
CA ASN A 226 -6.51 -3.72 -3.18
C ASN A 226 -5.45 -3.66 -2.08
N PRO A 227 -4.96 -4.82 -1.61
CA PRO A 227 -5.35 -6.19 -1.98
C PRO A 227 -6.82 -6.51 -1.70
N ALA A 228 -7.36 -7.52 -2.39
CA ALA A 228 -8.76 -7.93 -2.20
C ALA A 228 -9.01 -8.47 -0.79
N VAL A 229 -10.21 -8.27 -0.26
CA VAL A 229 -10.73 -9.03 0.88
C VAL A 229 -10.80 -10.52 0.49
N LYS A 230 -10.29 -11.40 1.34
CA LYS A 230 -10.14 -12.83 1.04
C LYS A 230 -10.96 -13.71 1.99
N SER A 231 -10.53 -14.94 2.21
CA SER A 231 -11.31 -15.95 2.94
C SER A 231 -11.49 -15.63 4.44
N ALA A 232 -12.46 -16.31 5.06
CA ALA A 232 -12.63 -16.25 6.53
C ALA A 232 -11.36 -16.75 7.26
N LYS A 233 -10.66 -17.75 6.71
CA LYS A 233 -9.38 -18.25 7.25
C LYS A 233 -8.34 -17.14 7.29
N ASP A 234 -8.22 -16.35 6.22
CA ASP A 234 -7.27 -15.24 6.15
C ASP A 234 -7.61 -14.16 7.17
N ARG A 235 -8.87 -13.72 7.22
CA ARG A 235 -9.34 -12.75 8.21
C ARG A 235 -9.04 -13.19 9.65
N ASP A 236 -9.34 -14.44 9.98
CA ASP A 236 -9.19 -14.93 11.35
C ASP A 236 -7.71 -15.06 11.74
N ALA A 237 -6.84 -15.49 10.82
CA ALA A 237 -5.40 -15.49 11.02
C ALA A 237 -4.81 -14.07 11.19
N LEU A 238 -5.29 -13.10 10.40
CA LEU A 238 -4.86 -11.70 10.54
C LEU A 238 -5.29 -11.11 11.89
N ARG A 239 -6.47 -11.46 12.40
CA ARG A 239 -6.93 -11.06 13.74
C ARG A 239 -6.05 -11.66 14.84
N GLU A 240 -5.73 -12.94 14.74
CA GLU A 240 -4.86 -13.63 15.72
C GLU A 240 -3.46 -13.02 15.75
N ALA A 241 -2.93 -12.58 14.62
CA ALA A 241 -1.61 -11.97 14.52
C ALA A 241 -1.50 -10.59 15.19
N LEU A 242 -2.61 -9.97 15.61
CA LEU A 242 -2.63 -8.71 16.36
C LEU A 242 -2.48 -8.90 17.87
N HIS A 243 -2.51 -10.13 18.36
CA HIS A 243 -2.39 -10.51 19.78
C HIS A 243 -1.04 -11.13 20.07
#